data_2f40ca9e7184f523576688d7d0cc9625
#
_entry.id   2f40ca9e7184f523576688d7d0cc9625
#
_cell.length_a   1.000
_cell.length_b   1.000
_cell.length_c   1.000
_cell.angle_alpha   90.00
_cell.angle_beta   90.00
_cell.angle_gamma   90.00
#
_symmetry.space_group_name_H-M   'P 1'
#
loop_
_entity.id
_entity.type
_entity.pdbx_description
1 polymer ?
#
loop_
_entity_poly.entity_id
_entity_poly.type
_entity_poly.pdbx_seq_one_letter_code
_entity_poly.pdbx_strand_id
1 'polypeptide(L)'
;MPISLTAPLSRETVKTLKAGDSCLLSGVIYAARDAAHKRLCELAEQGKDLPLEMRDAVIYFVGPTPEKPGQAIGSAGPTTSYRMDAYSPLLIAQGQTGMIGKGKRGPEVIAAMKEHGAVYFGAIGGCGALLGKCIKKSEIIAYEDLGAEAIRRLEVEDFPVIVVIDSEGNSLYETGRAAYLSQK
;
A
#
# COMPACT_ATOMS: atom_id res chain seq x y z
N MET A 1 3.81 10.69 19.02
CA MET A 1 4.25 9.28 18.96
C MET A 1 3.58 8.64 17.76
N PRO A 2 4.22 7.71 17.04
CA PRO A 2 3.58 7.03 15.92
C PRO A 2 2.40 6.18 16.39
N ILE A 3 1.40 6.04 15.52
CA ILE A 3 0.22 5.20 15.76
C ILE A 3 0.57 3.76 15.38
N SER A 4 0.39 2.81 16.30
CA SER A 4 0.56 1.38 16.01
C SER A 4 -0.68 0.84 15.32
N LEU A 5 -0.50 0.21 14.15
CA LEU A 5 -1.56 -0.39 13.34
C LEU A 5 -1.28 -1.87 13.11
N THR A 6 -2.34 -2.67 13.06
CA THR A 6 -2.25 -4.11 12.74
C THR A 6 -3.07 -4.42 11.49
N ALA A 7 -2.40 -4.85 10.43
CA ALA A 7 -3.05 -5.30 9.20
C ALA A 7 -3.57 -6.77 9.35
N PRO A 8 -4.71 -7.10 8.73
CA PRO A 8 -5.53 -6.30 7.83
C PRO A 8 -6.21 -5.12 8.54
N LEU A 9 -6.45 -4.01 7.80
CA LEU A 9 -7.00 -2.78 8.37
C LEU A 9 -8.50 -2.67 8.11
N SER A 10 -9.31 -2.69 9.16
CA SER A 10 -10.74 -2.47 9.02
C SER A 10 -11.05 -1.03 8.56
N ARG A 11 -12.21 -0.84 7.92
CA ARG A 11 -12.67 0.50 7.52
C ARG A 11 -12.86 1.43 8.71
N GLU A 12 -13.25 0.90 9.88
CA GLU A 12 -13.36 1.68 11.12
C GLU A 12 -11.99 2.22 11.53
N THR A 13 -10.95 1.38 11.51
CA THR A 13 -9.57 1.81 11.80
C THR A 13 -9.11 2.88 10.80
N VAL A 14 -9.33 2.65 9.51
CA VAL A 14 -8.94 3.59 8.44
C VAL A 14 -9.56 4.97 8.62
N LYS A 15 -10.83 5.05 9.02
CA LYS A 15 -11.53 6.34 9.27
C LYS A 15 -10.95 7.17 10.40
N THR A 16 -10.21 6.55 11.32
CA THR A 16 -9.58 7.28 12.44
C THR A 16 -8.28 7.97 12.03
N LEU A 17 -7.68 7.56 10.91
CA LEU A 17 -6.41 8.05 10.43
C LEU A 17 -6.58 9.39 9.69
N LYS A 18 -5.63 10.30 9.91
CA LYS A 18 -5.61 11.63 9.27
C LYS A 18 -4.32 11.85 8.50
N ALA A 19 -4.41 12.58 7.40
CA ALA A 19 -3.25 12.95 6.60
C ALA A 19 -2.18 13.63 7.47
N GLY A 20 -0.96 13.10 7.44
CA GLY A 20 0.16 13.52 8.29
C GLY A 20 0.45 12.58 9.46
N ASP A 21 -0.44 11.66 9.80
CA ASP A 21 -0.20 10.68 10.87
C ASP A 21 1.00 9.78 10.52
N SER A 22 1.94 9.66 11.46
CA SER A 22 3.02 8.68 11.39
C SER A 22 2.56 7.37 12.01
N CYS A 23 2.75 6.27 11.30
CA CYS A 23 2.26 4.95 11.73
C CYS A 23 3.38 3.91 11.68
N LEU A 24 3.26 2.92 12.56
CA LEU A 24 4.03 1.67 12.54
C LEU A 24 3.05 0.53 12.24
N LEU A 25 3.20 -0.09 11.08
CA LEU A 25 2.29 -1.14 10.60
C LEU A 25 2.90 -2.51 10.86
N SER A 26 2.15 -3.36 11.55
CA SER A 26 2.48 -4.78 11.77
C SER A 26 1.38 -5.68 11.22
N GLY A 27 1.68 -6.97 11.04
CA GLY A 27 0.71 -7.95 10.56
C GLY A 27 0.92 -8.35 9.11
N VAL A 28 -0.14 -8.73 8.41
CA VAL A 28 -0.08 -9.25 7.04
C VAL A 28 -0.46 -8.19 6.03
N ILE A 29 0.44 -7.95 5.08
CA ILE A 29 0.19 -7.12 3.89
C ILE A 29 0.56 -7.88 2.62
N TYR A 30 0.19 -7.36 1.47
CA TYR A 30 0.52 -7.97 0.18
C TYR A 30 1.42 -7.05 -0.63
N ALA A 31 2.36 -7.64 -1.38
CA ALA A 31 3.15 -6.91 -2.37
C ALA A 31 2.55 -7.16 -3.75
N ALA A 32 2.25 -6.09 -4.49
CA ALA A 32 1.79 -6.16 -5.86
C ALA A 32 2.12 -4.87 -6.61
N ARG A 33 2.51 -4.98 -7.88
CA ARG A 33 2.76 -3.86 -8.78
C ARG A 33 1.82 -3.91 -9.99
N ASP A 34 2.13 -3.09 -10.99
CA ASP A 34 1.32 -2.83 -12.17
C ASP A 34 0.86 -4.11 -12.89
N ALA A 35 1.76 -5.06 -13.17
CA ALA A 35 1.41 -6.29 -13.88
C ALA A 35 0.45 -7.18 -13.06
N ALA A 36 0.68 -7.29 -11.76
CA ALA A 36 -0.20 -8.02 -10.86
C ALA A 36 -1.56 -7.32 -10.70
N HIS A 37 -1.58 -6.00 -10.55
CA HIS A 37 -2.82 -5.20 -10.47
C HIS A 37 -3.68 -5.38 -11.73
N LYS A 38 -3.08 -5.38 -12.92
CA LYS A 38 -3.79 -5.63 -14.17
C LYS A 38 -4.51 -6.98 -14.13
N ARG A 39 -3.80 -8.06 -13.77
CA ARG A 39 -4.39 -9.41 -13.67
C ARG A 39 -5.48 -9.51 -12.60
N LEU A 40 -5.29 -8.84 -11.45
CA LEU A 40 -6.33 -8.79 -10.40
C LEU A 40 -7.60 -8.12 -10.91
N CYS A 41 -7.47 -7.00 -11.64
CA CYS A 41 -8.63 -6.32 -12.22
C CYS A 41 -9.33 -7.17 -13.29
N GLU A 42 -8.56 -7.84 -14.15
CA GLU A 42 -9.12 -8.76 -15.15
C GLU A 42 -9.94 -9.91 -14.52
N LEU A 43 -9.47 -10.45 -13.38
CA LEU A 43 -10.24 -11.45 -12.63
C LEU A 43 -11.50 -10.86 -11.99
N ALA A 44 -11.36 -9.69 -11.35
CA ALA A 44 -12.48 -9.01 -10.70
C ALA A 44 -13.60 -8.64 -11.70
N GLU A 45 -13.24 -8.13 -12.87
CA GLU A 45 -14.19 -7.81 -13.95
C GLU A 45 -14.91 -9.05 -14.50
N GLN A 46 -14.24 -10.20 -14.46
CA GLN A 46 -14.84 -11.49 -14.85
C GLN A 46 -15.64 -12.15 -13.71
N GLY A 47 -15.73 -11.53 -12.55
CA GLY A 47 -16.39 -12.10 -11.36
C GLY A 47 -15.72 -13.36 -10.82
N LYS A 48 -14.41 -13.52 -11.09
CA LYS A 48 -13.62 -14.66 -10.61
C LYS A 48 -12.98 -14.36 -9.25
N ASP A 49 -12.69 -15.43 -8.52
CA ASP A 49 -11.99 -15.33 -7.24
C ASP A 49 -10.59 -14.75 -7.43
N LEU A 50 -10.23 -13.84 -6.51
CA LEU A 50 -8.89 -13.26 -6.46
C LEU A 50 -7.94 -14.19 -5.69
N PRO A 51 -6.65 -14.22 -6.02
CA PRO A 51 -5.67 -15.08 -5.35
C PRO A 51 -5.29 -14.61 -3.94
N LEU A 52 -5.90 -13.53 -3.46
CA LEU A 52 -5.72 -13.00 -2.10
C LEU A 52 -7.07 -12.51 -1.56
N GLU A 53 -7.20 -12.51 -0.22
CA GLU A 53 -8.34 -11.89 0.44
C GLU A 53 -8.24 -10.37 0.32
N MET A 54 -9.14 -9.77 -0.49
CA MET A 54 -9.11 -8.33 -0.77
C MET A 54 -9.77 -7.51 0.33
N ARG A 55 -10.68 -8.11 1.09
CA ARG A 55 -11.35 -7.42 2.18
C ARG A 55 -10.34 -7.00 3.25
N ASP A 56 -10.34 -5.71 3.56
CA ASP A 56 -9.45 -5.07 4.54
C ASP A 56 -7.94 -5.19 4.20
N ALA A 57 -7.62 -5.57 2.95
CA ALA A 57 -6.24 -5.76 2.52
C ALA A 57 -5.46 -4.45 2.45
N VAL A 58 -4.19 -4.54 2.82
CA VAL A 58 -3.18 -3.50 2.58
C VAL A 58 -2.23 -4.00 1.51
N ILE A 59 -2.09 -3.25 0.42
CA ILE A 59 -1.20 -3.60 -0.68
C ILE A 59 -0.03 -2.63 -0.74
N TYR A 60 1.19 -3.16 -0.67
CA TYR A 60 2.44 -2.44 -0.85
C TYR A 60 2.89 -2.52 -2.31
N PHE A 61 3.03 -1.37 -2.94
CA PHE A 61 3.48 -1.23 -4.31
C PHE A 61 4.99 -1.37 -4.38
N VAL A 62 5.46 -2.59 -4.42
CA VAL A 62 6.88 -2.95 -4.38
C VAL A 62 7.20 -4.10 -5.32
N GLY A 63 8.34 -4.02 -5.98
CA GLY A 63 9.01 -5.13 -6.65
C GLY A 63 10.36 -5.33 -5.97
N PRO A 64 10.46 -6.24 -4.98
CA PRO A 64 11.66 -6.40 -4.20
C PRO A 64 12.81 -6.98 -5.03
N THR A 65 14.05 -6.67 -4.63
CA THR A 65 15.20 -7.39 -5.16
C THR A 65 15.24 -8.81 -4.56
N PRO A 66 15.93 -9.75 -5.22
CA PRO A 66 16.11 -11.09 -4.68
C PRO A 66 16.68 -11.06 -3.26
N GLU A 67 16.21 -11.97 -2.44
CA GLU A 67 16.70 -12.16 -1.08
C GLU A 67 18.13 -12.71 -1.06
N LYS A 68 18.91 -12.31 -0.06
CA LYS A 68 20.18 -12.93 0.28
C LYS A 68 19.96 -14.06 1.29
N PRO A 69 20.92 -15.01 1.41
CA PRO A 69 20.81 -16.05 2.42
C PRO A 69 20.53 -15.50 3.82
N GLY A 70 19.50 -16.02 4.47
CA GLY A 70 19.05 -15.58 5.79
C GLY A 70 18.15 -14.33 5.83
N GLN A 71 17.76 -13.80 4.67
CA GLN A 71 16.82 -12.69 4.58
C GLN A 71 15.44 -13.17 4.06
N ALA A 72 14.38 -12.62 4.60
CA ALA A 72 13.01 -12.89 4.12
C ALA A 72 12.75 -12.28 2.75
N ILE A 73 13.41 -11.16 2.43
CA ILE A 73 13.25 -10.38 1.20
C ILE A 73 14.51 -9.53 0.98
N GLY A 74 14.76 -9.12 -0.24
CA GLY A 74 15.82 -8.17 -0.55
C GLY A 74 15.42 -6.72 -0.25
N SER A 75 15.99 -5.76 -0.97
CA SER A 75 15.57 -4.36 -0.89
C SER A 75 14.13 -4.21 -1.33
N ALA A 76 13.29 -3.60 -0.49
CA ALA A 76 11.85 -3.47 -0.67
C ALA A 76 11.42 -1.98 -0.62
N GLY A 77 11.94 -1.18 -1.54
CA GLY A 77 11.57 0.22 -1.69
C GLY A 77 10.26 0.43 -2.46
N PRO A 78 9.49 1.49 -2.14
CA PRO A 78 8.20 1.73 -2.77
C PRO A 78 8.35 2.12 -4.25
N THR A 79 7.45 1.59 -5.09
CA THR A 79 7.26 2.02 -6.47
C THR A 79 6.38 3.27 -6.54
N THR A 80 6.54 4.07 -7.59
CA THR A 80 5.69 5.24 -7.84
C THR A 80 4.24 4.83 -8.08
N SER A 81 3.32 5.36 -7.27
CA SER A 81 1.96 4.83 -7.11
C SER A 81 1.01 5.17 -8.25
N TYR A 82 1.24 6.25 -9.02
CA TYR A 82 0.36 6.61 -10.15
C TYR A 82 0.23 5.50 -11.21
N ARG A 83 1.22 4.61 -11.27
CA ARG A 83 1.20 3.45 -12.19
C ARG A 83 0.05 2.48 -11.89
N MET A 84 -0.44 2.48 -10.66
CA MET A 84 -1.57 1.66 -10.21
C MET A 84 -2.92 2.41 -10.27
N ASP A 85 -2.95 3.69 -10.66
CA ASP A 85 -4.16 4.49 -10.60
C ASP A 85 -5.29 3.97 -11.50
N ALA A 86 -4.96 3.36 -12.63
CA ALA A 86 -5.94 2.72 -13.51
C ALA A 86 -6.64 1.50 -12.88
N TYR A 87 -6.04 0.89 -11.87
CA TYR A 87 -6.50 -0.37 -11.25
C TYR A 87 -7.05 -0.17 -9.85
N SER A 88 -6.48 0.77 -9.09
CA SER A 88 -6.79 0.96 -7.66
C SER A 88 -8.27 1.19 -7.37
N PRO A 89 -9.05 1.97 -8.14
CA PRO A 89 -10.46 2.18 -7.84
C PRO A 89 -11.27 0.88 -7.79
N LEU A 90 -11.03 -0.05 -8.73
CA LEU A 90 -11.73 -1.35 -8.75
C LEU A 90 -11.36 -2.20 -7.53
N LEU A 91 -10.06 -2.28 -7.18
CA LEU A 91 -9.62 -3.08 -6.04
C LEU A 91 -10.10 -2.50 -4.70
N ILE A 92 -10.17 -1.17 -4.58
CA ILE A 92 -10.78 -0.49 -3.43
C ILE A 92 -12.26 -0.84 -3.30
N ALA A 93 -13.00 -0.86 -4.42
CA ALA A 93 -14.40 -1.29 -4.45
C ALA A 93 -14.55 -2.77 -4.06
N GLN A 94 -13.56 -3.62 -4.34
CA GLN A 94 -13.51 -5.03 -3.93
C GLN A 94 -13.15 -5.23 -2.45
N GLY A 95 -12.83 -4.16 -1.71
CA GLY A 95 -12.61 -4.23 -0.27
C GLY A 95 -11.21 -3.84 0.22
N GLN A 96 -10.28 -3.51 -0.69
CA GLN A 96 -8.96 -2.99 -0.30
C GLN A 96 -9.11 -1.71 0.52
N THR A 97 -8.45 -1.66 1.67
CA THR A 97 -8.51 -0.50 2.58
C THR A 97 -7.21 0.27 2.69
N GLY A 98 -6.08 -0.34 2.36
CA GLY A 98 -4.78 0.31 2.49
C GLY A 98 -3.92 0.15 1.24
N MET A 99 -3.21 1.21 0.91
CA MET A 99 -2.22 1.24 -0.16
C MET A 99 -0.94 1.85 0.38
N ILE A 100 0.21 1.26 0.06
CA ILE A 100 1.52 1.80 0.45
C ILE A 100 2.36 2.02 -0.81
N GLY A 101 2.86 3.24 -0.98
CA GLY A 101 3.68 3.58 -2.13
C GLY A 101 4.39 4.91 -1.97
N LYS A 102 4.66 5.61 -3.07
CA LYS A 102 5.20 6.97 -3.10
C LYS A 102 4.60 7.78 -4.25
N GLY A 103 4.61 9.10 -4.10
CA GLY A 103 4.11 10.03 -5.11
C GLY A 103 2.59 10.25 -5.03
N LYS A 104 2.09 11.09 -5.92
CA LYS A 104 0.69 11.51 -5.95
C LYS A 104 -0.22 10.40 -6.50
N ARG A 105 -1.52 10.52 -6.21
CA ARG A 105 -2.58 9.69 -6.77
C ARG A 105 -3.54 10.54 -7.60
N GLY A 106 -4.17 9.91 -8.59
CA GLY A 106 -5.18 10.55 -9.43
C GLY A 106 -6.50 10.79 -8.72
N PRO A 107 -7.36 11.69 -9.27
CA PRO A 107 -8.63 12.04 -8.66
C PRO A 107 -9.60 10.86 -8.55
N GLU A 108 -9.57 9.91 -9.48
CA GLU A 108 -10.41 8.71 -9.48
C GLU A 108 -10.08 7.79 -8.29
N VAL A 109 -8.79 7.68 -7.94
CA VAL A 109 -8.36 6.92 -6.77
C VAL A 109 -8.85 7.59 -5.50
N ILE A 110 -8.69 8.91 -5.38
CA ILE A 110 -9.14 9.67 -4.21
C ILE A 110 -10.66 9.57 -4.06
N ALA A 111 -11.42 9.63 -5.16
CA ALA A 111 -12.86 9.45 -5.15
C ALA A 111 -13.26 8.05 -4.62
N ALA A 112 -12.60 6.99 -5.11
CA ALA A 112 -12.83 5.62 -4.63
C ALA A 112 -12.47 5.46 -3.14
N MET A 113 -11.37 6.08 -2.69
CA MET A 113 -10.97 6.08 -1.28
C MET A 113 -12.03 6.71 -0.37
N LYS A 114 -12.62 7.82 -0.79
CA LYS A 114 -13.71 8.49 -0.06
C LYS A 114 -14.98 7.65 -0.03
N GLU A 115 -15.35 7.08 -1.17
CA GLU A 115 -16.57 6.28 -1.30
C GLU A 115 -16.52 5.00 -0.47
N HIS A 116 -15.39 4.28 -0.51
CA HIS A 116 -15.27 2.95 0.08
C HIS A 116 -14.49 2.91 1.41
N GLY A 117 -13.90 4.03 1.83
CA GLY A 117 -13.13 4.11 3.07
C GLY A 117 -11.78 3.42 2.97
N ALA A 118 -10.85 4.01 2.21
CA ALA A 118 -9.48 3.54 2.08
C ALA A 118 -8.47 4.64 2.42
N VAL A 119 -7.24 4.25 2.75
CA VAL A 119 -6.13 5.13 3.10
C VAL A 119 -4.93 4.88 2.19
N TYR A 120 -4.22 5.94 1.86
CA TYR A 120 -2.96 5.85 1.14
C TYR A 120 -1.81 6.28 2.04
N PHE A 121 -0.91 5.33 2.28
CA PHE A 121 0.31 5.53 3.02
C PHE A 121 1.49 5.80 2.09
N GLY A 122 2.36 6.70 2.49
CA GLY A 122 3.68 6.88 1.90
C GLY A 122 4.74 6.08 2.65
N ALA A 123 5.58 5.36 1.91
CA ALA A 123 6.84 4.83 2.42
C ALA A 123 8.01 5.64 1.83
N ILE A 124 9.08 5.78 2.60
CA ILE A 124 10.22 6.64 2.21
C ILE A 124 11.00 5.97 1.08
N GLY A 125 11.07 6.63 -0.08
CA GLY A 125 11.92 6.21 -1.19
C GLY A 125 13.40 6.27 -0.80
N GLY A 126 14.21 5.34 -1.34
CA GLY A 126 15.64 5.20 -0.99
C GLY A 126 15.92 4.38 0.28
N CYS A 127 14.91 4.12 1.12
CA CYS A 127 15.05 3.34 2.35
C CYS A 127 14.74 1.83 2.16
N GLY A 128 14.83 1.30 0.94
CA GLY A 128 14.42 -0.08 0.63
C GLY A 128 15.09 -1.16 1.47
N ALA A 129 16.36 -0.97 1.84
CA ALA A 129 17.07 -1.92 2.71
C ALA A 129 16.54 -1.88 4.16
N LEU A 130 16.14 -0.71 4.66
CA LEU A 130 15.55 -0.52 5.98
C LEU A 130 14.14 -1.10 6.01
N LEU A 131 13.32 -0.78 5.02
CA LEU A 131 11.97 -1.31 4.88
C LEU A 131 11.98 -2.84 4.75
N GLY A 132 12.94 -3.40 4.01
CA GLY A 132 13.14 -4.85 3.90
C GLY A 132 13.38 -5.54 5.25
N LYS A 133 14.05 -4.88 6.20
CA LYS A 133 14.27 -5.43 7.56
C LYS A 133 12.99 -5.53 8.39
N CYS A 134 11.99 -4.70 8.10
CA CYS A 134 10.68 -4.76 8.76
C CYS A 134 9.84 -5.94 8.23
N ILE A 135 10.20 -6.52 7.09
CA ILE A 135 9.53 -7.68 6.51
C ILE A 135 10.16 -8.94 7.08
N LYS A 136 9.41 -9.66 7.91
CA LYS A 136 9.89 -10.85 8.62
C LYS A 136 9.70 -12.14 7.84
N LYS A 137 8.68 -12.16 6.95
CA LYS A 137 8.38 -13.30 6.09
C LYS A 137 7.84 -12.81 4.75
N SER A 138 8.22 -13.50 3.69
CA SER A 138 7.77 -13.24 2.33
C SER A 138 7.47 -14.55 1.64
N GLU A 139 6.29 -14.68 1.06
CA GLU A 139 5.83 -15.87 0.34
C GLU A 139 5.14 -15.45 -0.96
N ILE A 140 5.55 -16.02 -2.08
CA ILE A 140 4.85 -15.84 -3.36
C ILE A 140 3.55 -16.64 -3.29
N ILE A 141 2.42 -15.96 -3.50
CA ILE A 141 1.10 -16.60 -3.46
C ILE A 141 0.43 -16.66 -4.83
N ALA A 142 0.86 -15.83 -5.78
CA ALA A 142 0.33 -15.85 -7.15
C ALA A 142 1.28 -15.17 -8.14
N TYR A 143 1.10 -15.51 -9.41
CA TYR A 143 1.78 -14.90 -10.56
C TYR A 143 3.30 -14.98 -10.47
N GLU A 144 3.83 -16.15 -10.10
CA GLU A 144 5.27 -16.43 -10.00
C GLU A 144 6.01 -16.10 -11.30
N ASP A 145 5.35 -16.25 -12.44
CA ASP A 145 5.85 -15.89 -13.77
C ASP A 145 6.18 -14.40 -13.94
N LEU A 146 5.65 -13.53 -13.08
CA LEU A 146 5.97 -12.10 -13.07
C LEU A 146 7.26 -11.77 -12.32
N GLY A 147 7.96 -12.75 -11.73
CA GLY A 147 9.23 -12.54 -11.03
C GLY A 147 9.10 -11.55 -9.87
N ALA A 148 9.81 -10.43 -9.93
CA ALA A 148 9.78 -9.39 -8.90
C ALA A 148 8.38 -8.74 -8.72
N GLU A 149 7.50 -8.86 -9.71
CA GLU A 149 6.12 -8.35 -9.66
C GLU A 149 5.09 -9.42 -9.30
N ALA A 150 5.52 -10.63 -8.92
CA ALA A 150 4.64 -11.65 -8.35
C ALA A 150 3.93 -11.11 -7.11
N ILE A 151 2.70 -11.57 -6.86
CA ILE A 151 2.03 -11.25 -5.61
C ILE A 151 2.67 -12.01 -4.47
N ARG A 152 3.09 -11.28 -3.43
CA ARG A 152 3.67 -11.85 -2.22
C ARG A 152 2.78 -11.52 -1.02
N ARG A 153 2.65 -12.48 -0.12
CA ARG A 153 2.15 -12.29 1.22
C ARG A 153 3.35 -11.96 2.12
N LEU A 154 3.27 -10.82 2.79
CA LEU A 154 4.34 -10.32 3.65
C LEU A 154 3.86 -10.26 5.10
N GLU A 155 4.66 -10.75 6.03
CA GLU A 155 4.49 -10.49 7.45
C GLU A 155 5.45 -9.38 7.85
N VAL A 156 4.91 -8.27 8.33
CA VAL A 156 5.68 -7.07 8.68
C VAL A 156 5.58 -6.77 10.18
N GLU A 157 6.63 -6.14 10.70
CA GLU A 157 6.71 -5.68 12.08
C GLU A 157 7.26 -4.26 12.09
N ASP A 158 6.50 -3.35 12.73
CA ASP A 158 6.85 -1.94 12.88
C ASP A 158 7.26 -1.26 11.57
N PHE A 159 6.59 -1.61 10.48
CA PHE A 159 6.86 -1.06 9.15
C PHE A 159 6.45 0.44 9.12
N PRO A 160 7.41 1.37 8.96
CA PRO A 160 7.14 2.80 9.10
C PRO A 160 6.45 3.36 7.87
N VAL A 161 5.30 3.99 8.06
CA VAL A 161 4.53 4.66 7.01
C VAL A 161 3.95 5.99 7.51
N ILE A 162 3.62 6.87 6.58
CA ILE A 162 2.93 8.14 6.86
C ILE A 162 1.61 8.13 6.09
N VAL A 163 0.52 8.55 6.72
CA VAL A 163 -0.75 8.77 6.02
C VAL A 163 -0.58 9.96 5.08
N VAL A 164 -0.58 9.70 3.78
CA VAL A 164 -0.45 10.75 2.75
C VAL A 164 -1.82 11.25 2.29
N ILE A 165 -2.77 10.33 2.09
CA ILE A 165 -4.16 10.68 1.79
C ILE A 165 -5.05 9.86 2.73
N ASP A 166 -5.89 10.55 3.50
CA ASP A 166 -6.84 9.90 4.41
C ASP A 166 -8.15 9.52 3.69
N SER A 167 -9.03 8.82 4.40
CA SER A 167 -10.31 8.36 3.86
C SER A 167 -11.32 9.46 3.56
N GLU A 168 -11.05 10.69 3.96
CA GLU A 168 -11.83 11.87 3.62
C GLU A 168 -11.28 12.58 2.37
N GLY A 169 -10.15 12.13 1.84
CA GLY A 169 -9.49 12.67 0.66
C GLY A 169 -8.53 13.83 0.95
N ASN A 170 -8.26 14.14 2.22
CA ASN A 170 -7.25 15.14 2.58
C ASN A 170 -5.86 14.63 2.20
N SER A 171 -5.09 15.46 1.49
CA SER A 171 -3.78 15.09 0.97
C SER A 171 -2.67 15.90 1.65
N LEU A 172 -1.70 15.20 2.23
CA LEU A 172 -0.51 15.82 2.82
C LEU A 172 0.32 16.58 1.77
N TYR A 173 0.29 16.16 0.51
CA TYR A 173 0.96 16.91 -0.58
C TYR A 173 0.39 18.30 -0.80
N GLU A 174 -0.88 18.51 -0.47
CA GLU A 174 -1.55 19.82 -0.58
C GLU A 174 -1.45 20.59 0.73
N THR A 175 -1.88 19.98 1.83
CA THR A 175 -1.94 20.61 3.15
C THR A 175 -0.55 20.90 3.72
N GLY A 176 0.41 20.00 3.57
CA GLY A 176 1.77 20.16 4.07
C GLY A 176 2.51 21.32 3.38
N ARG A 177 2.34 21.47 2.06
CA ARG A 177 2.90 22.61 1.32
C ARG A 177 2.29 23.94 1.76
N ALA A 178 0.96 23.99 1.89
CA ALA A 178 0.25 25.19 2.31
C ALA A 178 0.68 25.62 3.72
N ALA A 179 0.76 24.66 4.67
CA ALA A 179 1.21 24.90 6.02
C ALA A 179 2.65 25.44 6.10
N TYR A 180 3.56 24.90 5.29
CA TYR A 180 4.94 25.37 5.23
C TYR A 180 5.05 26.81 4.68
N LEU A 181 4.30 27.12 3.62
CA LEU A 181 4.30 28.44 3.01
C LEU A 181 3.67 29.53 3.91
N SER A 182 2.71 29.17 4.76
CA SER A 182 2.07 30.09 5.70
C SER A 182 2.97 30.45 6.90
N GLN A 183 4.05 29.70 7.13
CA GLN A 183 5.03 29.97 8.20
C GLN A 183 6.20 30.88 7.76
N LYS A 184 6.24 31.26 6.49
CA LYS A 184 7.23 32.19 5.91
C LYS A 184 6.67 33.57 5.74
#